data_67479db7f7e6a51f944509ab5d931193
#
_entry.id   67479db7f7e6a51f944509ab5d931193
#
_cell.length_a   1.000
_cell.length_b   1.000
_cell.length_c   1.000
_cell.angle_alpha   90.00
_cell.angle_beta   90.00
_cell.angle_gamma   90.00
#
_symmetry.space_group_name_H-M   'P 1'
#
loop_
_entity.id
_entity.type
_entity.pdbx_description
1 polymer ?
#
loop_
_entity_poly.entity_id
_entity_poly.type
_entity_poly.pdbx_seq_one_letter_code
_entity_poly.pdbx_strand_id
1 'polypeptide(L)'
;RDWKQHFLSLYNALHGTNLQVETTKLERVNLEQVLYMDYYNDIAVMVNDQFILMIEHQSTINPNMPLRLLEYVTRIYGNKVDSKTKFSNQLIPLAKPEFFVFYTGKENIPPESYLYLSDAFPKGPSENHLSDSELTLELKVKVCKIKGEEPSQIVQNCPDLEQYVQFLKLIEQAKATGQKQPLTRAIREAVRHNILKDYLERK
;
A
#
# COMPACT_ATOMS: atom_id res chain seq x y z
N ARG A 1 -10.99 -1.22 -17.23
CA ARG A 1 -9.80 -1.65 -17.99
C ARG A 1 -8.54 -0.97 -17.44
N ASP A 2 -8.61 0.34 -17.21
CA ASP A 2 -7.45 1.17 -16.84
C ASP A 2 -6.82 0.84 -15.47
N TRP A 3 -7.62 0.55 -14.43
CA TRP A 3 -7.07 0.30 -13.10
C TRP A 3 -6.11 -0.90 -13.04
N LYS A 4 -6.35 -1.94 -13.84
CA LYS A 4 -5.48 -3.12 -13.89
C LYS A 4 -4.09 -2.78 -14.43
N GLN A 5 -4.04 -1.92 -15.44
CA GLN A 5 -2.78 -1.47 -16.04
C GLN A 5 -1.97 -0.63 -15.04
N HIS A 6 -2.61 0.33 -14.37
CA HIS A 6 -1.98 1.15 -13.34
C HIS A 6 -1.51 0.32 -12.14
N PHE A 7 -2.34 -0.65 -11.71
CA PHE A 7 -1.94 -1.55 -10.63
C PHE A 7 -0.74 -2.42 -11.03
N LEU A 8 -0.72 -2.97 -12.24
CA LEU A 8 0.42 -3.77 -12.71
C LEU A 8 1.69 -2.94 -12.88
N SER A 9 1.61 -1.68 -13.32
CA SER A 9 2.74 -0.76 -13.35
C SER A 9 3.38 -0.67 -11.95
N LEU A 10 2.54 -0.48 -10.92
CA LEU A 10 2.98 -0.43 -9.53
C LEU A 10 3.53 -1.79 -9.04
N TYR A 11 2.81 -2.88 -9.29
CA TYR A 11 3.25 -4.22 -8.90
C TYR A 11 4.60 -4.58 -9.52
N ASN A 12 4.77 -4.33 -10.80
CA ASN A 12 6.02 -4.58 -11.52
C ASN A 12 7.18 -3.74 -10.95
N ALA A 13 6.92 -2.48 -10.60
CA ALA A 13 7.91 -1.61 -9.98
C ALA A 13 8.33 -2.09 -8.58
N LEU A 14 7.39 -2.63 -7.79
CA LEU A 14 7.66 -3.17 -6.45
C LEU A 14 8.51 -4.44 -6.49
N HIS A 15 8.31 -5.28 -7.49
CA HIS A 15 8.89 -6.63 -7.57
C HIS A 15 9.98 -6.78 -8.65
N GLY A 16 10.24 -5.74 -9.45
CA GLY A 16 11.16 -5.85 -10.57
C GLY A 16 10.68 -6.84 -11.65
N THR A 17 9.37 -6.99 -11.83
CA THR A 17 8.74 -7.89 -12.78
C THR A 17 8.22 -7.15 -14.00
N ASN A 18 7.74 -7.90 -15.01
CA ASN A 18 7.11 -7.33 -16.23
C ASN A 18 5.83 -8.11 -16.58
N LEU A 19 4.91 -8.21 -15.61
CA LEU A 19 3.62 -8.86 -15.82
C LEU A 19 2.74 -8.02 -16.76
N GLN A 20 1.97 -8.70 -17.60
CA GLN A 20 1.09 -8.09 -18.60
C GLN A 20 -0.38 -8.28 -18.19
N VAL A 21 -1.24 -7.31 -18.52
CA VAL A 21 -2.68 -7.34 -18.14
C VAL A 21 -3.40 -8.53 -18.74
N GLU A 22 -3.01 -8.92 -19.95
CA GLU A 22 -3.64 -9.99 -20.73
C GLU A 22 -3.40 -11.37 -20.10
N THR A 23 -2.29 -11.56 -19.40
CA THR A 23 -1.86 -12.84 -18.84
C THR A 23 -1.93 -12.91 -17.32
N THR A 24 -2.27 -11.79 -16.66
CA THR A 24 -2.27 -11.69 -15.20
C THR A 24 -3.71 -11.60 -14.66
N LYS A 25 -4.08 -12.54 -13.81
CA LYS A 25 -5.36 -12.48 -13.09
C LYS A 25 -5.24 -11.46 -11.95
N LEU A 26 -6.07 -10.42 -12.02
CA LEU A 26 -6.16 -9.39 -10.97
C LEU A 26 -7.60 -9.33 -10.43
N GLU A 27 -7.72 -9.47 -9.12
CA GLU A 27 -8.99 -9.39 -8.39
C GLU A 27 -8.86 -8.38 -7.26
N ARG A 28 -9.72 -7.36 -7.22
CA ARG A 28 -9.82 -6.47 -6.06
C ARG A 28 -10.41 -7.24 -4.90
N VAL A 29 -9.74 -7.17 -3.76
CA VAL A 29 -10.29 -7.68 -2.51
C VAL A 29 -11.15 -6.59 -1.89
N ASN A 30 -12.44 -6.87 -1.69
CA ASN A 30 -13.34 -5.90 -1.09
C ASN A 30 -13.07 -5.81 0.41
N LEU A 31 -12.47 -4.71 0.85
CA LEU A 31 -12.19 -4.43 2.26
C LEU A 31 -13.42 -3.87 3.00
N GLU A 32 -14.44 -3.33 2.31
CA GLU A 32 -15.65 -2.78 2.95
C GLU A 32 -16.42 -3.86 3.73
N GLN A 33 -16.44 -5.09 3.26
CA GLN A 33 -17.00 -6.23 3.99
C GLN A 33 -16.12 -6.68 5.18
N VAL A 34 -14.90 -6.17 5.23
CA VAL A 34 -13.88 -6.52 6.23
C VAL A 34 -13.77 -5.42 7.29
N LEU A 35 -14.17 -4.19 6.98
CA LEU A 35 -13.95 -3.01 7.80
C LEU A 35 -15.27 -2.26 8.05
N TYR A 36 -15.54 -1.93 9.33
CA TYR A 36 -16.61 -1.01 9.73
C TYR A 36 -16.23 0.48 9.56
N MET A 37 -15.23 0.80 8.74
CA MET A 37 -14.70 2.17 8.64
C MET A 37 -14.51 2.57 7.18
N ASP A 38 -14.96 3.80 6.86
CA ASP A 38 -14.86 4.49 5.57
C ASP A 38 -13.41 4.89 5.20
N TYR A 39 -12.48 3.94 5.15
CA TYR A 39 -11.11 4.23 4.68
C TYR A 39 -11.01 4.01 3.17
N TYR A 40 -11.23 5.09 2.41
CA TYR A 40 -11.13 5.12 0.95
C TYR A 40 -9.69 5.03 0.40
N ASN A 41 -8.68 4.88 1.27
CA ASN A 41 -7.27 4.98 0.87
C ASN A 41 -6.54 3.63 0.79
N ASP A 42 -7.22 2.53 1.15
CA ASP A 42 -6.59 1.23 1.24
C ASP A 42 -6.87 0.42 -0.02
N ILE A 43 -5.84 -0.17 -0.58
CA ILE A 43 -5.91 -1.02 -1.77
C ILE A 43 -5.52 -2.43 -1.36
N ALA A 44 -6.37 -3.40 -1.67
CA ALA A 44 -6.02 -4.81 -1.61
C ALA A 44 -6.34 -5.48 -2.95
N VAL A 45 -5.32 -6.09 -3.56
CA VAL A 45 -5.46 -6.77 -4.85
C VAL A 45 -4.81 -8.14 -4.77
N MET A 46 -5.54 -9.16 -5.19
CA MET A 46 -5.02 -10.50 -5.40
C MET A 46 -4.44 -10.62 -6.80
N VAL A 47 -3.23 -11.17 -6.88
CA VAL A 47 -2.47 -11.37 -8.10
C VAL A 47 -2.27 -12.86 -8.33
N ASN A 48 -2.80 -13.38 -9.44
CA ASN A 48 -2.70 -14.79 -9.85
C ASN A 48 -3.10 -15.81 -8.78
N ASP A 49 -3.99 -15.47 -7.86
CA ASP A 49 -4.38 -16.27 -6.69
C ASP A 49 -3.20 -16.66 -5.76
N GLN A 50 -2.03 -16.07 -5.96
CA GLN A 50 -0.78 -16.40 -5.24
C GLN A 50 -0.34 -15.32 -4.27
N PHE A 51 -0.66 -14.06 -4.56
CA PHE A 51 -0.25 -12.91 -3.74
C PHE A 51 -1.44 -12.02 -3.42
N ILE A 52 -1.42 -11.40 -2.24
CA ILE A 52 -2.33 -10.34 -1.84
C ILE A 52 -1.48 -9.12 -1.56
N LEU A 53 -1.51 -8.13 -2.46
CA LEU A 53 -0.83 -6.87 -2.23
C LEU A 53 -1.77 -5.92 -1.49
N MET A 54 -1.35 -5.48 -0.31
CA MET A 54 -2.07 -4.50 0.51
C MET A 54 -1.24 -3.23 0.62
N ILE A 55 -1.83 -2.10 0.21
CA ILE A 55 -1.17 -0.80 0.20
C ILE A 55 -2.04 0.20 0.94
N GLU A 56 -1.45 0.88 1.90
CA GLU A 56 -2.07 1.99 2.63
C GLU A 56 -1.32 3.31 2.37
N HIS A 57 -2.05 4.40 2.18
CA HIS A 57 -1.49 5.73 2.02
C HIS A 57 -1.55 6.49 3.33
N GLN A 58 -0.40 7.01 3.79
CA GLN A 58 -0.31 7.74 5.06
C GLN A 58 0.47 9.04 4.94
N SER A 59 -0.01 10.09 5.60
CA SER A 59 0.70 11.36 5.81
C SER A 59 1.42 11.44 7.16
N THR A 60 1.09 10.53 8.08
CA THR A 60 1.73 10.35 9.38
C THR A 60 1.93 8.86 9.59
N ILE A 61 3.13 8.44 10.01
CA ILE A 61 3.40 7.03 10.26
C ILE A 61 2.61 6.55 11.48
N ASN A 62 1.81 5.51 11.27
CA ASN A 62 1.11 4.86 12.35
C ASN A 62 1.86 3.58 12.74
N PRO A 63 2.46 3.50 13.96
CA PRO A 63 3.21 2.32 14.39
C PRO A 63 2.33 1.08 14.56
N ASN A 64 1.00 1.23 14.65
CA ASN A 64 0.05 0.11 14.75
C ASN A 64 -0.35 -0.49 13.38
N MET A 65 0.30 -0.08 12.29
CA MET A 65 0.00 -0.65 10.97
C MET A 65 0.17 -2.16 10.88
N PRO A 66 1.21 -2.78 11.49
CA PRO A 66 1.31 -4.24 11.49
C PRO A 66 0.10 -4.93 12.12
N LEU A 67 -0.42 -4.41 13.24
CA LEU A 67 -1.61 -4.95 13.89
C LEU A 67 -2.87 -4.80 13.00
N ARG A 68 -3.06 -3.64 12.39
CA ARG A 68 -4.19 -3.40 11.48
C ARG A 68 -4.17 -4.32 10.27
N LEU A 69 -3.00 -4.48 9.65
CA LEU A 69 -2.83 -5.32 8.47
C LEU A 69 -2.96 -6.82 8.81
N LEU A 70 -2.57 -7.24 10.02
CA LEU A 70 -2.83 -8.58 10.53
C LEU A 70 -4.34 -8.85 10.60
N GLU A 71 -5.12 -7.90 11.14
CA GLU A 71 -6.57 -8.02 11.20
C GLU A 71 -7.17 -8.14 9.79
N TYR A 72 -6.72 -7.32 8.84
CA TYR A 72 -7.22 -7.33 7.47
C TYR A 72 -6.94 -8.65 6.76
N VAL A 73 -5.70 -9.13 6.78
CA VAL A 73 -5.34 -10.38 6.12
C VAL A 73 -6.05 -11.58 6.74
N THR A 74 -6.22 -11.60 8.06
CA THR A 74 -6.95 -12.64 8.76
C THR A 74 -8.41 -12.72 8.29
N ARG A 75 -9.07 -11.58 8.12
CA ARG A 75 -10.44 -11.52 7.58
C ARG A 75 -10.52 -11.95 6.12
N ILE A 76 -9.54 -11.54 5.29
CA ILE A 76 -9.47 -11.99 3.89
C ILE A 76 -9.37 -13.51 3.82
N TYR A 77 -8.49 -14.12 4.59
CA TYR A 77 -8.37 -15.58 4.64
C TYR A 77 -9.63 -16.23 5.23
N GLY A 78 -10.23 -15.60 6.25
CA GLY A 78 -11.49 -16.05 6.82
C GLY A 78 -12.63 -16.16 5.82
N ASN A 79 -12.71 -15.19 4.90
CA ASN A 79 -13.73 -15.16 3.85
C ASN A 79 -13.44 -16.11 2.68
N LYS A 80 -12.16 -16.41 2.41
CA LYS A 80 -11.75 -17.25 1.28
C LYS A 80 -11.68 -18.74 1.62
N VAL A 81 -11.46 -19.09 2.87
CA VAL A 81 -11.30 -20.47 3.32
C VAL A 81 -12.57 -20.92 4.05
N ASP A 82 -13.21 -21.94 3.53
CA ASP A 82 -14.37 -22.56 4.17
C ASP A 82 -14.05 -23.05 5.59
N SER A 83 -14.97 -22.78 6.52
CA SER A 83 -14.75 -23.10 7.94
C SER A 83 -14.51 -24.58 8.20
N LYS A 84 -15.15 -25.49 7.44
CA LYS A 84 -14.95 -26.94 7.59
C LYS A 84 -13.57 -27.36 7.09
N THR A 85 -13.09 -26.74 6.02
CA THR A 85 -11.77 -27.04 5.44
C THR A 85 -10.63 -26.68 6.39
N LYS A 86 -10.79 -25.63 7.24
CA LYS A 86 -9.78 -25.26 8.25
C LYS A 86 -9.46 -26.37 9.26
N PHE A 87 -10.42 -27.26 9.51
CA PHE A 87 -10.27 -28.38 10.45
C PHE A 87 -9.90 -29.69 9.74
N SER A 88 -9.65 -29.67 8.43
CA SER A 88 -9.19 -30.85 7.71
C SER A 88 -7.71 -31.13 7.98
N ASN A 89 -7.28 -32.36 7.74
CA ASN A 89 -5.87 -32.77 7.86
C ASN A 89 -5.04 -32.40 6.60
N GLN A 90 -5.62 -31.67 5.66
CA GLN A 90 -4.94 -31.25 4.44
C GLN A 90 -4.45 -29.81 4.56
N LEU A 91 -3.22 -29.55 4.12
CA LEU A 91 -2.69 -28.20 4.03
C LEU A 91 -3.50 -27.37 3.04
N ILE A 92 -3.98 -26.21 3.50
CA ILE A 92 -4.70 -25.25 2.65
C ILE A 92 -3.70 -24.26 2.08
N PRO A 93 -3.53 -24.19 0.74
CA PRO A 93 -2.69 -23.16 0.15
C PRO A 93 -3.34 -21.78 0.34
N LEU A 94 -2.57 -20.82 0.87
CA LEU A 94 -2.99 -19.44 1.05
C LEU A 94 -2.17 -18.54 0.14
N ALA A 95 -2.80 -17.50 -0.39
CA ALA A 95 -2.08 -16.46 -1.12
C ALA A 95 -1.15 -15.72 -0.14
N LYS A 96 0.11 -15.50 -0.54
CA LYS A 96 1.11 -14.81 0.28
C LYS A 96 0.73 -13.32 0.41
N PRO A 97 0.59 -12.77 1.62
CA PRO A 97 0.30 -11.36 1.80
C PRO A 97 1.59 -10.54 1.74
N GLU A 98 1.48 -9.33 1.20
CA GLU A 98 2.56 -8.34 1.15
C GLU A 98 1.99 -6.98 1.53
N PHE A 99 2.67 -6.28 2.44
CA PHE A 99 2.18 -5.09 3.09
C PHE A 99 3.06 -3.88 2.83
N PHE A 100 2.44 -2.81 2.34
CA PHE A 100 3.10 -1.56 2.02
C PHE A 100 2.36 -0.36 2.62
N VAL A 101 3.12 0.61 3.08
CA VAL A 101 2.65 1.96 3.40
C VAL A 101 3.34 2.94 2.47
N PHE A 102 2.56 3.74 1.75
CA PHE A 102 3.06 4.85 0.95
C PHE A 102 2.98 6.13 1.76
N TYR A 103 4.14 6.59 2.20
CA TYR A 103 4.26 7.77 3.06
C TYR A 103 4.44 9.05 2.26
N THR A 104 3.55 10.02 2.50
CA THR A 104 3.55 11.35 1.87
C THR A 104 3.77 12.50 2.85
N GLY A 105 4.09 12.17 4.12
CA GLY A 105 4.26 13.17 5.18
C GLY A 105 5.51 14.02 5.01
N LYS A 106 5.71 14.92 5.97
CA LYS A 106 6.81 15.89 5.98
C LYS A 106 8.00 15.47 6.85
N GLU A 107 7.84 14.43 7.67
CA GLU A 107 8.91 13.96 8.52
C GLU A 107 10.05 13.38 7.67
N ASN A 108 11.28 13.63 8.12
CA ASN A 108 12.44 13.09 7.44
C ASN A 108 12.66 11.63 7.85
N ILE A 109 12.11 10.72 7.06
CA ILE A 109 12.30 9.28 7.21
C ILE A 109 13.19 8.75 6.08
N PRO A 110 13.83 7.59 6.24
CA PRO A 110 14.55 6.93 5.16
C PRO A 110 13.64 6.69 3.94
N PRO A 111 14.20 6.62 2.72
CA PRO A 111 13.44 6.27 1.52
C PRO A 111 12.60 5.01 1.66
N GLU A 112 13.14 4.02 2.37
CA GLU A 112 12.48 2.78 2.74
C GLU A 112 12.78 2.43 4.20
N SER A 113 11.75 1.98 4.91
CA SER A 113 11.85 1.50 6.30
C SER A 113 10.84 0.39 6.54
N TYR A 114 10.83 -0.16 7.75
CA TYR A 114 9.92 -1.24 8.10
C TYR A 114 9.28 -1.00 9.46
N LEU A 115 8.04 -1.45 9.59
CA LEU A 115 7.32 -1.57 10.85
C LEU A 115 7.14 -3.05 11.13
N TYR A 116 7.31 -3.46 12.38
CA TYR A 116 7.22 -4.84 12.81
C TYR A 116 6.13 -5.01 13.87
N LEU A 117 5.38 -6.10 13.80
CA LEU A 117 4.37 -6.41 14.82
C LEU A 117 5.03 -6.65 16.18
N SER A 118 6.20 -7.24 16.19
CA SER A 118 7.00 -7.51 17.40
C SER A 118 7.38 -6.25 18.18
N ASP A 119 7.41 -5.07 17.54
CA ASP A 119 7.66 -3.80 18.24
C ASP A 119 6.58 -3.48 19.29
N ALA A 120 5.39 -4.07 19.14
CA ALA A 120 4.28 -3.92 20.09
C ALA A 120 4.32 -4.91 21.25
N PHE A 121 5.20 -5.91 21.23
CA PHE A 121 5.27 -6.93 22.27
C PHE A 121 6.06 -6.42 23.48
N PRO A 122 5.67 -6.83 24.71
CA PRO A 122 6.44 -6.47 25.90
C PRO A 122 7.88 -6.99 25.78
N LYS A 123 8.83 -6.13 26.04
CA LYS A 123 10.23 -6.54 26.17
C LYS A 123 10.37 -7.30 27.49
N GLY A 124 10.88 -8.53 27.44
CA GLY A 124 11.13 -9.34 28.62
C GLY A 124 12.17 -8.71 29.58
N PRO A 125 12.29 -9.19 30.82
CA PRO A 125 13.21 -8.67 31.82
C PRO A 125 14.71 -8.84 31.45
N SER A 126 15.04 -9.68 30.48
CA SER A 126 16.36 -9.74 29.86
C SER A 126 16.35 -8.85 28.63
N GLU A 127 17.25 -7.88 28.56
CA GLU A 127 17.47 -6.98 27.40
C GLU A 127 17.85 -7.73 26.10
N ASN A 128 17.90 -9.03 26.13
CA ASN A 128 18.11 -9.86 24.96
C ASN A 128 16.82 -9.83 24.14
N HIS A 129 16.87 -9.14 23.02
CA HIS A 129 15.89 -9.31 21.95
C HIS A 129 15.64 -10.80 21.76
N LEU A 130 14.36 -11.23 21.78
CA LEU A 130 14.01 -12.54 21.27
C LEU A 130 14.67 -12.67 19.90
N SER A 131 15.51 -13.67 19.72
CA SER A 131 16.08 -13.93 18.40
C SER A 131 14.94 -14.12 17.42
N ASP A 132 15.10 -13.76 16.15
CA ASP A 132 14.06 -13.98 15.12
C ASP A 132 13.51 -15.43 15.14
N SER A 133 14.30 -16.38 15.65
CA SER A 133 13.92 -17.79 15.82
C SER A 133 12.95 -18.04 16.98
N GLU A 134 12.75 -17.10 17.90
CA GLU A 134 11.86 -17.23 19.05
C GLU A 134 10.51 -16.51 18.86
N LEU A 135 10.41 -15.68 17.81
CA LEU A 135 9.16 -15.04 17.46
C LEU A 135 8.22 -16.06 16.80
N THR A 136 7.10 -16.33 17.45
CA THR A 136 6.09 -17.24 16.92
C THR A 136 5.07 -16.55 16.03
N LEU A 137 5.01 -15.22 16.07
CA LEU A 137 4.16 -14.38 15.23
C LEU A 137 4.90 -13.10 14.87
N GLU A 138 5.10 -12.86 13.58
CA GLU A 138 5.64 -11.61 13.05
C GLU A 138 4.86 -11.17 11.82
N LEU A 139 4.69 -9.85 11.68
CA LEU A 139 4.20 -9.20 10.48
C LEU A 139 5.05 -7.98 10.19
N LYS A 140 5.60 -7.95 9.00
CA LYS A 140 6.49 -6.89 8.54
C LYS A 140 5.80 -6.04 7.48
N VAL A 141 5.80 -4.73 7.68
CA VAL A 141 5.22 -3.75 6.75
C VAL A 141 6.34 -2.90 6.16
N LYS A 142 6.45 -2.84 4.84
CA LYS A 142 7.41 -1.97 4.16
C LYS A 142 6.82 -0.57 4.03
N VAL A 143 7.50 0.43 4.57
CA VAL A 143 7.17 1.85 4.41
C VAL A 143 8.02 2.42 3.28
N CYS A 144 7.37 2.94 2.24
CA CYS A 144 8.00 3.60 1.11
C CYS A 144 7.70 5.10 1.17
N LYS A 145 8.72 5.93 1.35
CA LYS A 145 8.62 7.39 1.24
C LYS A 145 8.43 7.73 -0.23
N ILE A 146 7.23 8.18 -0.62
CA ILE A 146 6.96 8.50 -2.02
C ILE A 146 7.10 9.98 -2.35
N LYS A 147 7.37 10.83 -1.35
CA LYS A 147 7.46 12.28 -1.52
C LYS A 147 8.66 12.85 -0.74
N GLY A 148 9.21 13.99 -1.19
CA GLY A 148 10.34 14.67 -0.55
C GLY A 148 11.59 14.66 -1.43
N GLU A 149 12.74 14.99 -0.84
CA GLU A 149 14.01 15.11 -1.56
C GLU A 149 14.59 13.75 -1.98
N GLU A 150 14.42 12.74 -1.15
CA GLU A 150 14.92 11.38 -1.40
C GLU A 150 13.74 10.38 -1.31
N PRO A 151 12.92 10.26 -2.36
CA PRO A 151 11.84 9.28 -2.38
C PRO A 151 12.39 7.86 -2.60
N SER A 152 11.60 6.85 -2.21
CA SER A 152 11.88 5.45 -2.54
C SER A 152 12.04 5.26 -4.04
N GLN A 153 12.93 4.36 -4.43
CA GLN A 153 13.22 4.05 -5.83
C GLN A 153 11.97 3.59 -6.62
N ILE A 154 10.95 3.09 -5.94
CA ILE A 154 9.68 2.72 -6.55
C ILE A 154 9.04 3.88 -7.32
N VAL A 155 9.23 5.13 -6.88
CA VAL A 155 8.68 6.31 -7.55
C VAL A 155 9.29 6.46 -8.95
N GLN A 156 10.58 6.21 -9.09
CA GLN A 156 11.30 6.28 -10.38
C GLN A 156 10.93 5.11 -11.29
N ASN A 157 10.64 3.95 -10.71
CA ASN A 157 10.33 2.73 -11.46
C ASN A 157 8.85 2.61 -11.85
N CYS A 158 7.97 3.48 -11.34
CA CYS A 158 6.54 3.48 -11.60
C CYS A 158 6.08 4.84 -12.14
N PRO A 159 5.91 4.99 -13.47
CA PRO A 159 5.48 6.26 -14.07
C PRO A 159 4.17 6.81 -13.51
N ASP A 160 3.22 5.94 -13.19
CA ASP A 160 1.94 6.34 -12.59
C ASP A 160 2.12 6.93 -11.19
N LEU A 161 3.00 6.34 -10.39
CA LEU A 161 3.33 6.84 -9.06
C LEU A 161 4.10 8.16 -9.14
N GLU A 162 5.01 8.29 -10.09
CA GLU A 162 5.71 9.56 -10.35
C GLU A 162 4.74 10.69 -10.70
N GLN A 163 3.80 10.46 -11.61
CA GLN A 163 2.75 11.43 -11.94
C GLN A 163 1.90 11.78 -10.71
N TYR A 164 1.55 10.81 -9.88
CA TYR A 164 0.83 11.05 -8.64
C TYR A 164 1.61 11.96 -7.69
N VAL A 165 2.90 11.73 -7.51
CA VAL A 165 3.79 12.58 -6.69
C VAL A 165 3.89 14.01 -7.27
N GLN A 166 3.98 14.15 -8.59
CA GLN A 166 3.96 15.46 -9.25
C GLN A 166 2.63 16.19 -8.99
N PHE A 167 1.51 15.49 -9.05
CA PHE A 167 0.20 16.07 -8.73
C PHE A 167 0.09 16.53 -7.26
N LEU A 168 0.63 15.76 -6.32
CA LEU A 168 0.69 16.17 -4.91
C LEU A 168 1.49 17.46 -4.71
N LYS A 169 2.62 17.63 -5.43
CA LYS A 169 3.42 18.86 -5.41
C LYS A 169 2.62 20.07 -5.92
N LEU A 170 1.85 19.90 -7.00
CA LEU A 170 0.97 20.96 -7.51
C LEU A 170 -0.11 21.38 -6.50
N ILE A 171 -0.70 20.42 -5.78
CA ILE A 171 -1.66 20.71 -4.71
C ILE A 171 -1.01 21.54 -3.60
N GLU A 172 0.21 21.20 -3.19
CA GLU A 172 0.92 21.93 -2.15
C GLU A 172 1.29 23.35 -2.57
N GLN A 173 1.80 23.49 -3.78
CA GLN A 173 2.10 24.81 -4.37
C GLN A 173 0.84 25.68 -4.42
N ALA A 174 -0.30 25.11 -4.88
CA ALA A 174 -1.56 25.82 -4.90
C ALA A 174 -2.06 26.22 -3.51
N LYS A 175 -1.87 25.40 -2.49
CA LYS A 175 -2.18 25.73 -1.09
C LYS A 175 -1.29 26.82 -0.53
N ALA A 176 0.01 26.79 -0.83
CA ALA A 176 0.99 27.77 -0.35
C ALA A 176 0.72 29.19 -0.90
N THR A 177 0.09 29.32 -2.08
CA THR A 177 -0.26 30.64 -2.65
C THR A 177 -1.45 31.33 -1.99
N GLY A 178 -2.13 30.69 -1.02
CA GLY A 178 -3.27 31.25 -0.28
C GLY A 178 -4.49 31.56 -1.16
N GLN A 179 -4.54 31.09 -2.39
CA GLN A 179 -5.63 31.37 -3.34
C GLN A 179 -6.86 30.49 -3.06
N LYS A 180 -8.03 31.01 -3.47
CA LYS A 180 -9.28 30.25 -3.41
C LYS A 180 -9.20 28.99 -4.29
N GLN A 181 -9.76 27.87 -3.83
CA GLN A 181 -9.89 26.59 -4.54
C GLN A 181 -8.54 25.99 -5.02
N PRO A 182 -7.60 25.72 -4.11
CA PRO A 182 -6.27 25.23 -4.48
C PRO A 182 -6.30 23.89 -5.23
N LEU A 183 -7.25 22.99 -4.90
CA LEU A 183 -7.39 21.72 -5.59
C LEU A 183 -7.82 21.89 -7.05
N THR A 184 -8.82 22.73 -7.34
CA THR A 184 -9.28 22.99 -8.71
C THR A 184 -8.15 23.56 -9.58
N ARG A 185 -7.31 24.41 -8.99
CA ARG A 185 -6.13 24.97 -9.69
C ARG A 185 -5.09 23.88 -9.97
N ALA A 186 -4.76 23.06 -8.98
CA ALA A 186 -3.82 21.97 -9.15
C ALA A 186 -4.29 20.98 -10.22
N ILE A 187 -5.58 20.67 -10.29
CA ILE A 187 -6.16 19.82 -11.35
C ILE A 187 -5.96 20.45 -12.73
N ARG A 188 -6.27 21.74 -12.90
CA ARG A 188 -6.10 22.43 -14.19
C ARG A 188 -4.63 22.43 -14.64
N GLU A 189 -3.72 22.68 -13.71
CA GLU A 189 -2.29 22.68 -13.98
C GLU A 189 -1.78 21.28 -14.32
N ALA A 190 -2.21 20.26 -13.58
CA ALA A 190 -1.87 18.88 -13.87
C ALA A 190 -2.33 18.45 -15.28
N VAL A 191 -3.57 18.77 -15.67
CA VAL A 191 -4.09 18.48 -17.01
C VAL A 191 -3.28 19.19 -18.10
N ARG A 192 -2.88 20.46 -17.89
CA ARG A 192 -2.02 21.19 -18.82
C ARG A 192 -0.66 20.53 -19.05
N HIS A 193 -0.10 19.93 -18.01
CA HIS A 193 1.19 19.24 -18.05
C HIS A 193 1.10 17.76 -18.34
N ASN A 194 -0.07 17.24 -18.75
CA ASN A 194 -0.34 15.82 -18.97
C ASN A 194 -0.11 14.92 -17.74
N ILE A 195 -0.19 15.48 -16.53
CA ILE A 195 -0.04 14.75 -15.27
C ILE A 195 -1.41 14.15 -14.90
N LEU A 196 -1.50 12.83 -14.83
CA LEU A 196 -2.76 12.09 -14.54
C LEU A 196 -3.94 12.57 -15.40
N LYS A 197 -3.70 13.08 -16.61
CA LYS A 197 -4.70 13.76 -17.43
C LYS A 197 -5.95 12.92 -17.64
N ASP A 198 -5.79 11.70 -18.13
CA ASP A 198 -6.92 10.81 -18.44
C ASP A 198 -7.77 10.48 -17.21
N TYR A 199 -7.17 10.48 -16.02
CA TYR A 199 -7.86 10.27 -14.76
C TYR A 199 -8.61 11.53 -14.30
N LEU A 200 -7.98 12.69 -14.39
CA LEU A 200 -8.53 13.95 -13.89
C LEU A 200 -9.63 14.52 -14.80
N GLU A 201 -9.62 14.26 -16.10
CA GLU A 201 -10.67 14.69 -17.04
C GLU A 201 -11.95 13.85 -16.94
N ARG A 202 -11.91 12.66 -16.33
CA ARG A 202 -13.09 11.78 -16.14
C ARG A 202 -13.87 12.08 -14.86
N LYS A 203 -13.39 12.96 -14.00
CA LYS A 203 -13.99 13.37 -12.72
C LYS A 203 -14.57 14.78 -12.79
#